data_299e29067534671e12837d7b61da74ad
#
_entry.id   299e29067534671e12837d7b61da74ad
#
_cell.length_a   1.000
_cell.length_b   1.000
_cell.length_c   1.000
_cell.angle_alpha   90.00
_cell.angle_beta   90.00
_cell.angle_gamma   90.00
#
_symmetry.space_group_name_H-M   'P 1'
#
loop_
_entity.id
_entity.type
_entity.pdbx_description
1 polymer ?
#
loop_
_entity_poly.entity_id
_entity_poly.type
_entity_poly.pdbx_seq_one_letter_code
_entity_poly.pdbx_strand_id
1 'polypeptide(L)'
;ICGNRIVDLYARWKSDAINLAPDLISILIGVNDTWHEFGSQNGVEVDRYETVYRILLDLTKERLPDAKLVLCEPFVLLFGAVTAEWLDEMAARRDVVRRLAEGYEATFVPFQSAFDEALKSAGPDYWTRDGVHPTVAGHCLMADTWLNTVC
;
A
#
# COMPACT_ATOMS: atom_id res chain seq x y z
N ILE A 1 5.44 -11.65 2.03
CA ILE A 1 6.44 -11.73 3.11
C ILE A 1 6.16 -10.58 4.06
N CYS A 2 5.94 -10.89 5.33
CA CYS A 2 5.66 -9.88 6.35
C CYS A 2 6.86 -8.91 6.51
N GLY A 3 6.59 -7.64 6.79
CA GLY A 3 7.63 -6.64 7.02
C GLY A 3 8.28 -6.06 5.75
N ASN A 4 7.86 -6.44 4.55
CA ASN A 4 8.47 -5.91 3.33
C ASN A 4 8.20 -4.42 3.12
N ARG A 5 9.25 -3.71 2.73
CA ARG A 5 9.28 -2.35 2.24
C ARG A 5 9.28 -2.36 0.70
N ILE A 6 9.19 -1.21 0.07
CA ILE A 6 9.23 -1.12 -1.39
C ILE A 6 10.54 -1.70 -1.98
N VAL A 7 11.67 -1.50 -1.32
CA VAL A 7 12.98 -2.03 -1.75
C VAL A 7 13.05 -3.56 -1.68
N ASP A 8 12.41 -4.16 -0.67
CA ASP A 8 12.35 -5.61 -0.51
C ASP A 8 11.43 -6.24 -1.57
N LEU A 9 10.35 -5.53 -1.94
CA LEU A 9 9.47 -5.93 -3.03
C LEU A 9 10.20 -5.90 -4.37
N TYR A 10 10.95 -4.81 -4.64
CA TYR A 10 11.74 -4.69 -5.85
C TYR A 10 12.80 -5.79 -5.99
N ALA A 11 13.49 -6.13 -4.90
CA ALA A 11 14.55 -7.15 -4.90
C ALA A 11 14.11 -8.53 -5.44
N ARG A 12 12.82 -8.85 -5.30
CA ARG A 12 12.23 -10.13 -5.72
C ARG A 12 11.16 -10.01 -6.80
N TRP A 13 10.97 -8.80 -7.36
CA TRP A 13 9.85 -8.51 -8.27
C TRP A 13 9.83 -9.40 -9.51
N LYS A 14 10.99 -9.71 -10.07
CA LYS A 14 11.08 -10.61 -11.23
C LYS A 14 10.57 -12.02 -10.92
N SER A 15 11.03 -12.59 -9.81
CA SER A 15 10.66 -13.97 -9.44
C SER A 15 9.22 -14.09 -9.01
N ASP A 16 8.72 -13.11 -8.25
CA ASP A 16 7.46 -13.24 -7.53
C ASP A 16 6.28 -12.60 -8.26
N ALA A 17 6.54 -11.80 -9.29
CA ALA A 17 5.50 -11.16 -10.10
C ALA A 17 5.73 -11.35 -11.60
N ILE A 18 6.82 -10.83 -12.18
CA ILE A 18 7.02 -10.80 -13.62
C ILE A 18 7.05 -12.20 -14.25
N ASN A 19 7.78 -13.14 -13.64
CA ASN A 19 7.93 -14.51 -14.17
C ASN A 19 6.65 -15.34 -14.08
N LEU A 20 5.66 -14.88 -13.30
CA LEU A 20 4.35 -15.52 -13.20
C LEU A 20 3.40 -15.10 -14.33
N ALA A 21 3.75 -14.06 -15.07
CA ALA A 21 2.98 -13.50 -16.19
C ALA A 21 1.47 -13.30 -15.84
N PRO A 22 1.13 -12.59 -14.75
CA PRO A 22 -0.25 -12.39 -14.33
C PRO A 22 -1.00 -11.42 -15.26
N ASP A 23 -2.31 -11.61 -15.38
CA ASP A 23 -3.20 -10.66 -16.09
C ASP A 23 -3.53 -9.41 -15.28
N LEU A 24 -3.40 -9.50 -13.94
CA LEU A 24 -3.64 -8.40 -13.01
C LEU A 24 -2.63 -8.45 -11.86
N ILE A 25 -2.08 -7.28 -11.52
CA ILE A 25 -1.19 -7.10 -10.37
C ILE A 25 -1.80 -6.06 -9.43
N SER A 26 -2.09 -6.48 -8.20
CA SER A 26 -2.54 -5.58 -7.14
C SER A 26 -1.42 -5.38 -6.11
N ILE A 27 -1.05 -4.12 -5.86
CA ILE A 27 0.09 -3.76 -5.00
C ILE A 27 -0.41 -2.94 -3.82
N LEU A 28 -0.16 -3.43 -2.60
CA LEU A 28 -0.32 -2.70 -1.35
C LEU A 28 1.02 -2.74 -0.62
N ILE A 29 1.71 -1.61 -0.58
CA ILE A 29 3.04 -1.45 0.01
C ILE A 29 3.22 -0.04 0.55
N GLY A 30 4.08 0.17 1.54
CA GLY A 30 4.45 1.50 2.03
C GLY A 30 4.38 1.67 3.55
N VAL A 31 3.52 0.92 4.25
CA VAL A 31 3.43 1.06 5.71
C VAL A 31 4.71 0.63 6.43
N ASN A 32 5.38 -0.41 5.95
CA ASN A 32 6.63 -0.87 6.55
C ASN A 32 7.82 0.05 6.24
N ASP A 33 7.75 0.80 5.17
CA ASP A 33 8.73 1.84 4.85
C ASP A 33 8.74 2.92 5.95
N THR A 34 7.57 3.27 6.49
CA THR A 34 7.40 4.15 7.65
C THR A 34 7.67 3.42 8.97
N TRP A 35 7.09 2.22 9.17
CA TRP A 35 7.28 1.48 10.43
C TRP A 35 8.73 1.23 10.77
N HIS A 36 9.51 0.78 9.79
CA HIS A 36 10.93 0.49 9.99
C HIS A 36 11.75 1.76 10.26
N GLU A 37 11.32 2.93 9.76
CA GLU A 37 11.98 4.20 10.09
C GLU A 37 11.81 4.52 11.57
N PHE A 38 10.57 4.57 12.05
CA PHE A 38 10.30 4.88 13.47
C PHE A 38 10.72 3.76 14.43
N GLY A 39 10.75 2.51 13.98
CA GLY A 39 11.10 1.37 14.83
C GLY A 39 12.59 1.08 14.93
N SER A 40 13.37 1.32 13.89
CA SER A 40 14.77 0.88 13.81
C SER A 40 15.67 1.73 12.91
N GLN A 41 15.21 2.89 12.46
CA GLN A 41 15.93 3.77 11.52
C GLN A 41 16.35 3.02 10.23
N ASN A 42 15.47 2.16 9.74
CA ASN A 42 15.68 1.35 8.56
C ASN A 42 14.46 1.41 7.61
N GLY A 43 13.83 2.57 7.57
CA GLY A 43 12.75 2.88 6.64
C GLY A 43 13.24 3.15 5.23
N VAL A 44 12.34 3.69 4.41
CA VAL A 44 12.68 4.19 3.08
C VAL A 44 12.05 5.56 2.95
N GLU A 45 12.85 6.58 2.70
CA GLU A 45 12.40 7.96 2.55
C GLU A 45 11.37 8.06 1.39
N VAL A 46 10.43 8.99 1.51
CA VAL A 46 9.29 9.11 0.58
C VAL A 46 9.70 9.28 -0.88
N ASP A 47 10.75 10.08 -1.14
CA ASP A 47 11.29 10.30 -2.49
C ASP A 47 11.94 9.04 -3.08
N ARG A 48 12.64 8.26 -2.25
CA ARG A 48 13.21 6.96 -2.64
C ARG A 48 12.12 5.91 -2.84
N TYR A 49 11.11 5.90 -1.97
CA TYR A 49 9.93 5.06 -2.14
C TYR A 49 9.26 5.31 -3.49
N GLU A 50 9.03 6.59 -3.87
CA GLU A 50 8.47 6.93 -5.17
C GLU A 50 9.38 6.46 -6.32
N THR A 51 10.69 6.70 -6.20
CA THR A 51 11.67 6.31 -7.22
C THR A 51 11.67 4.80 -7.46
N VAL A 52 11.76 4.00 -6.39
CA VAL A 52 11.78 2.54 -6.48
C VAL A 52 10.45 1.99 -6.99
N TYR A 53 9.33 2.59 -6.57
CA TYR A 53 8.02 2.21 -7.04
C TYR A 53 7.87 2.45 -8.54
N ARG A 54 8.34 3.60 -9.07
CA ARG A 54 8.38 3.88 -10.51
C ARG A 54 9.20 2.83 -11.28
N ILE A 55 10.40 2.51 -10.81
CA ILE A 55 11.24 1.47 -11.42
C ILE A 55 10.50 0.14 -11.50
N LEU A 56 9.79 -0.23 -10.45
CA LEU A 56 8.99 -1.45 -10.38
C LEU A 56 7.83 -1.42 -11.40
N LEU A 57 7.11 -0.31 -11.51
CA LEU A 57 6.01 -0.14 -12.45
C LEU A 57 6.50 -0.08 -13.90
N ASP A 58 7.61 0.61 -14.18
CA ASP A 58 8.23 0.69 -15.51
C ASP A 58 8.64 -0.72 -15.97
N LEU A 59 9.31 -1.49 -15.11
CA LEU A 59 9.68 -2.88 -15.40
C LEU A 59 8.44 -3.74 -15.67
N THR A 60 7.35 -3.51 -14.93
CA THR A 60 6.11 -4.24 -15.14
C THR A 60 5.49 -3.91 -16.48
N LYS A 61 5.38 -2.65 -16.84
CA LYS A 61 4.85 -2.22 -18.16
C LYS A 61 5.72 -2.70 -19.32
N GLU A 62 7.05 -2.71 -19.15
CA GLU A 62 7.98 -3.25 -20.17
C GLU A 62 7.77 -4.75 -20.41
N ARG A 63 7.59 -5.52 -19.33
CA ARG A 63 7.58 -6.99 -19.39
C ARG A 63 6.20 -7.59 -19.53
N LEU A 64 5.17 -6.90 -19.05
CA LEU A 64 3.78 -7.32 -19.00
C LEU A 64 2.88 -6.15 -19.45
N PRO A 65 2.96 -5.72 -20.72
CA PRO A 65 2.27 -4.52 -21.21
C PRO A 65 0.74 -4.62 -21.07
N ASP A 66 0.18 -5.81 -21.13
CA ASP A 66 -1.26 -6.06 -21.06
C ASP A 66 -1.78 -6.29 -19.64
N ALA A 67 -0.88 -6.43 -18.65
CA ALA A 67 -1.28 -6.65 -17.27
C ALA A 67 -1.94 -5.41 -16.68
N LYS A 68 -3.11 -5.60 -16.07
CA LYS A 68 -3.82 -4.54 -15.35
C LYS A 68 -3.12 -4.26 -14.03
N LEU A 69 -2.93 -2.98 -13.73
CA LEU A 69 -2.35 -2.53 -12.47
C LEU A 69 -3.43 -2.00 -11.53
N VAL A 70 -3.38 -2.43 -10.28
CA VAL A 70 -4.20 -1.94 -9.18
C VAL A 70 -3.25 -1.48 -8.07
N LEU A 71 -3.23 -0.17 -7.80
CA LEU A 71 -2.41 0.41 -6.74
C LEU A 71 -3.28 0.72 -5.53
N CYS A 72 -3.03 0.01 -4.45
CA CYS A 72 -3.78 0.16 -3.22
C CYS A 72 -3.12 1.19 -2.30
N GLU A 73 -3.93 2.10 -1.78
CA GLU A 73 -3.49 3.14 -0.85
C GLU A 73 -2.98 2.52 0.46
N PRO A 74 -1.74 2.80 0.90
CA PRO A 74 -1.29 2.39 2.22
C PRO A 74 -2.05 3.19 3.28
N PHE A 75 -2.48 2.53 4.35
CA PHE A 75 -3.29 3.13 5.39
C PHE A 75 -2.70 2.91 6.78
N VAL A 76 -3.06 3.78 7.71
CA VAL A 76 -2.82 3.62 9.15
C VAL A 76 -3.99 4.22 9.93
N LEU A 77 -4.25 3.67 11.09
CA LEU A 77 -5.17 4.24 12.08
C LEU A 77 -4.37 4.68 13.30
N LEU A 78 -4.64 5.87 13.84
CA LEU A 78 -3.97 6.37 15.04
C LEU A 78 -4.38 5.53 16.25
N PHE A 79 -3.71 4.39 16.41
CA PHE A 79 -4.00 3.39 17.43
C PHE A 79 -2.81 2.43 17.57
N GLY A 80 -2.60 1.89 18.75
CA GLY A 80 -1.63 0.85 19.03
C GLY A 80 -0.19 1.27 18.74
N ALA A 81 0.41 0.73 17.68
CA ALA A 81 1.78 1.03 17.29
C ALA A 81 1.92 2.36 16.52
N VAL A 82 0.83 2.88 15.96
CA VAL A 82 0.83 4.08 15.14
C VAL A 82 0.77 5.33 16.02
N THR A 83 1.78 6.18 15.94
CA THR A 83 1.83 7.48 16.62
C THR A 83 1.50 8.64 15.66
N ALA A 84 1.26 9.83 16.20
CA ALA A 84 0.99 11.01 15.38
C ALA A 84 2.15 11.37 14.43
N GLU A 85 3.38 11.00 14.77
CA GLU A 85 4.58 11.24 13.96
C GLU A 85 4.55 10.51 12.61
N TRP A 86 3.80 9.38 12.51
CA TRP A 86 3.68 8.64 11.25
C TRP A 86 2.76 9.33 10.23
N LEU A 87 1.84 10.15 10.70
CA LEU A 87 0.69 10.60 9.87
C LEU A 87 1.12 11.40 8.65
N ASP A 88 2.08 12.32 8.81
CA ASP A 88 2.56 13.17 7.72
C ASP A 88 3.31 12.34 6.67
N GLU A 89 4.18 11.43 7.10
CA GLU A 89 4.92 10.56 6.21
C GLU A 89 3.99 9.59 5.46
N MET A 90 3.02 9.02 6.17
CA MET A 90 2.01 8.16 5.54
C MET A 90 1.12 8.93 4.56
N ALA A 91 0.76 10.19 4.87
CA ALA A 91 0.03 11.06 3.93
C ALA A 91 0.85 11.28 2.65
N ALA A 92 2.13 11.61 2.77
CA ALA A 92 3.02 11.79 1.63
C ALA A 92 3.13 10.50 0.78
N ARG A 93 3.20 9.31 1.40
CA ARG A 93 3.20 8.03 0.66
C ARG A 93 1.88 7.78 -0.07
N ARG A 94 0.74 8.08 0.55
CA ARG A 94 -0.57 7.98 -0.12
C ARG A 94 -0.65 8.86 -1.37
N ASP A 95 -0.14 10.09 -1.27
CA ASP A 95 -0.06 11.00 -2.42
C ASP A 95 0.85 10.47 -3.53
N VAL A 96 1.96 9.82 -3.19
CA VAL A 96 2.82 9.13 -4.16
C VAL A 96 2.01 8.04 -4.88
N VAL A 97 1.34 7.15 -4.14
CA VAL A 97 0.58 6.04 -4.75
C VAL A 97 -0.52 6.56 -5.67
N ARG A 98 -1.22 7.63 -5.29
CA ARG A 98 -2.25 8.27 -6.10
C ARG A 98 -1.69 8.82 -7.40
N ARG A 99 -0.60 9.60 -7.33
CA ARG A 99 0.07 10.14 -8.54
C ARG A 99 0.60 9.02 -9.45
N LEU A 100 1.13 7.94 -8.87
CA LEU A 100 1.58 6.79 -9.64
C LEU A 100 0.40 6.09 -10.32
N ALA A 101 -0.71 5.90 -9.63
CA ALA A 101 -1.91 5.31 -10.23
C ALA A 101 -2.40 6.13 -11.43
N GLU A 102 -2.47 7.44 -11.29
CA GLU A 102 -2.82 8.36 -12.39
C GLU A 102 -1.81 8.26 -13.56
N GLY A 103 -0.50 8.33 -13.26
CA GLY A 103 0.55 8.34 -14.28
C GLY A 103 0.71 7.02 -15.04
N TYR A 104 0.35 5.90 -14.45
CA TYR A 104 0.41 4.56 -15.05
C TYR A 104 -0.95 4.02 -15.51
N GLU A 105 -2.00 4.84 -15.46
CA GLU A 105 -3.38 4.45 -15.80
C GLU A 105 -3.84 3.20 -15.01
N ALA A 106 -3.41 3.13 -13.75
CA ALA A 106 -3.72 2.04 -12.84
C ALA A 106 -4.99 2.36 -12.02
N THR A 107 -5.75 1.33 -11.67
CA THR A 107 -6.87 1.49 -10.75
C THR A 107 -6.33 1.83 -9.35
N PHE A 108 -6.81 2.94 -8.75
CA PHE A 108 -6.45 3.33 -7.38
C PHE A 108 -7.51 2.86 -6.40
N VAL A 109 -7.10 2.11 -5.36
CA VAL A 109 -8.00 1.64 -4.30
C VAL A 109 -7.79 2.46 -3.03
N PRO A 110 -8.78 3.29 -2.59
CA PRO A 110 -8.63 4.28 -1.53
C PRO A 110 -8.86 3.70 -0.13
N PHE A 111 -7.97 2.86 0.38
CA PHE A 111 -8.16 2.19 1.67
C PHE A 111 -8.19 3.16 2.87
N GLN A 112 -7.35 4.22 2.89
CA GLN A 112 -7.39 5.18 3.99
C GLN A 112 -8.77 5.82 4.11
N SER A 113 -9.32 6.29 3.00
CA SER A 113 -10.66 6.91 2.99
C SER A 113 -11.75 5.94 3.45
N ALA A 114 -11.64 4.66 3.08
CA ALA A 114 -12.58 3.64 3.54
C ALA A 114 -12.51 3.43 5.06
N PHE A 115 -11.31 3.38 5.62
CA PHE A 115 -11.12 3.27 7.06
C PHE A 115 -11.55 4.55 7.81
N ASP A 116 -11.25 5.73 7.26
CA ASP A 116 -11.69 7.01 7.87
C ASP A 116 -13.21 7.10 7.95
N GLU A 117 -13.93 6.62 6.94
CA GLU A 117 -15.40 6.52 7.00
C GLU A 117 -15.86 5.46 8.02
N ALA A 118 -15.22 4.31 8.05
CA ALA A 118 -15.56 3.21 8.96
C ALA A 118 -15.36 3.57 10.44
N LEU A 119 -14.37 4.44 10.74
CA LEU A 119 -14.14 4.96 12.10
C LEU A 119 -15.32 5.73 12.69
N LYS A 120 -16.25 6.21 11.85
CA LYS A 120 -17.50 6.84 12.34
C LYS A 120 -18.46 5.83 12.98
N SER A 121 -18.32 4.56 12.69
CA SER A 121 -19.20 3.49 13.17
C SER A 121 -18.62 2.67 14.32
N ALA A 122 -17.29 2.53 14.38
CA ALA A 122 -16.59 1.78 15.41
C ALA A 122 -15.17 2.31 15.64
N GLY A 123 -14.62 2.07 16.83
CA GLY A 123 -13.26 2.48 17.16
C GLY A 123 -12.17 1.76 16.35
N PRO A 124 -10.93 2.28 16.35
CA PRO A 124 -9.84 1.73 15.56
C PRO A 124 -9.47 0.28 15.92
N ASP A 125 -9.69 -0.14 17.15
CA ASP A 125 -9.48 -1.49 17.66
C ASP A 125 -10.43 -2.54 17.05
N TYR A 126 -11.60 -2.10 16.60
CA TYR A 126 -12.50 -2.96 15.83
C TYR A 126 -11.96 -3.28 14.45
N TRP A 127 -11.29 -2.33 13.80
CA TRP A 127 -10.81 -2.42 12.42
C TRP A 127 -9.37 -2.94 12.30
N THR A 128 -8.50 -2.59 13.24
CA THR A 128 -7.09 -3.01 13.25
C THR A 128 -6.67 -3.47 14.64
N ARG A 129 -5.64 -4.33 14.69
CA ARG A 129 -5.09 -4.82 15.98
C ARG A 129 -4.15 -3.81 16.63
N ASP A 130 -3.51 -2.98 15.83
CA ASP A 130 -2.42 -2.09 16.26
C ASP A 130 -2.28 -0.81 15.42
N GLY A 131 -3.30 -0.48 14.65
CA GLY A 131 -3.30 0.66 13.73
C GLY A 131 -2.84 0.33 12.31
N VAL A 132 -2.28 -0.87 12.08
CA VAL A 132 -1.75 -1.33 10.78
C VAL A 132 -2.35 -2.66 10.34
N HIS A 133 -2.34 -3.66 11.21
CA HIS A 133 -2.77 -5.02 10.87
C HIS A 133 -4.30 -5.16 11.01
N PRO A 134 -5.03 -5.39 9.91
CA PRO A 134 -6.49 -5.49 9.96
C PRO A 134 -6.97 -6.67 10.83
N THR A 135 -8.09 -6.46 11.51
CA THR A 135 -8.91 -7.53 12.06
C THR A 135 -9.69 -8.24 10.95
N VAL A 136 -10.52 -9.23 11.30
CA VAL A 136 -11.44 -9.83 10.32
C VAL A 136 -12.38 -8.76 9.74
N ALA A 137 -12.91 -7.85 10.56
CA ALA A 137 -13.75 -6.75 10.08
C ALA A 137 -12.99 -5.79 9.14
N GLY A 138 -11.74 -5.45 9.51
CA GLY A 138 -10.88 -4.64 8.63
C GLY A 138 -10.57 -5.32 7.30
N HIS A 139 -10.31 -6.63 7.29
CA HIS A 139 -10.13 -7.38 6.04
C HIS A 139 -11.41 -7.42 5.18
N CYS A 140 -12.59 -7.56 5.79
CA CYS A 140 -13.85 -7.48 5.05
C CYS A 140 -14.03 -6.09 4.40
N LEU A 141 -13.80 -5.02 5.15
CA LEU A 141 -13.84 -3.66 4.63
C LEU A 141 -12.89 -3.46 3.44
N MET A 142 -11.65 -3.94 3.56
CA MET A 142 -10.66 -3.86 2.47
C MET A 142 -11.12 -4.67 1.25
N ALA A 143 -11.64 -5.88 1.44
CA ALA A 143 -12.14 -6.72 0.36
C ALA A 143 -13.30 -6.05 -0.38
N ASP A 144 -14.29 -5.52 0.36
CA ASP A 144 -15.43 -4.80 -0.22
C ASP A 144 -14.97 -3.54 -0.98
N THR A 145 -14.05 -2.76 -0.40
CA THR A 145 -13.48 -1.57 -1.04
C THR A 145 -12.77 -1.95 -2.35
N TRP A 146 -11.96 -3.00 -2.32
CA TRP A 146 -11.24 -3.48 -3.50
C TRP A 146 -12.19 -3.96 -4.59
N LEU A 147 -13.14 -4.82 -4.25
CA LEU A 147 -14.12 -5.37 -5.20
C LEU A 147 -14.98 -4.27 -5.84
N ASN A 148 -15.46 -3.32 -5.06
CA ASN A 148 -16.27 -2.19 -5.57
C ASN A 148 -15.47 -1.22 -6.44
N THR A 149 -14.13 -1.23 -6.35
CA THR A 149 -13.26 -0.32 -7.11
C THR A 149 -12.75 -0.99 -8.39
N VAL A 150 -12.47 -2.29 -8.37
CA VAL A 150 -11.76 -3.02 -9.42
C VAL A 150 -12.70 -3.85 -10.32
N CYS A 151 -13.81 -4.34 -9.77
CA CYS A 151 -14.81 -5.15 -10.49
C CYS A 151 -16.04 -4.35 -10.85
#